data_ec6846b520c1283dfff02b2e7b539ca8
#
_entry.id   ec6846b520c1283dfff02b2e7b539ca8
#
_cell.length_a   1.000
_cell.length_b   1.000
_cell.length_c   1.000
_cell.angle_alpha   90.00
_cell.angle_beta   90.00
_cell.angle_gamma   90.00
#
_symmetry.space_group_name_H-M   'P 1'
#
loop_
_entity.id
_entity.type
_entity.pdbx_description
1 polymer ?
#
loop_
_entity_poly.entity_id
_entity_poly.type
_entity_poly.pdbx_seq_one_letter_code
_entity_poly.pdbx_strand_id
1 'polypeptide(L)'
;GNLVALLFTHSHGDHIGDMGLLREAFDVPVWGSQHTNKSVKCDRILNDGEQLTLGSTTWEVLITPGHHPGHVCLLSEAGLIAGDMVAGIGTILLPPYSGDMAVYIEQLERLKQRQPHLLFPSHGPVIAQPTKVFNRYISHRKARHQRVLEAVDKAESIAEIAALAYADTPDAHPGLAEDQTLSHLLTHEQDGAVQKSKHGWTLSE
;
A
#
# COMPACT_ATOMS: atom_id res chain seq x y z
N GLY A 1 8.11 -22.87 -18.99
CA GLY A 1 8.92 -21.68 -19.24
C GLY A 1 10.12 -21.66 -18.32
N ASN A 2 11.14 -20.88 -18.64
CA ASN A 2 12.31 -20.72 -17.79
C ASN A 2 12.09 -19.55 -16.83
N LEU A 3 12.51 -19.68 -15.57
CA LEU A 3 12.57 -18.58 -14.64
C LEU A 3 13.67 -17.61 -15.11
N VAL A 4 13.35 -16.32 -15.24
CA VAL A 4 14.29 -15.31 -15.77
C VAL A 4 14.69 -14.27 -14.72
N ALA A 5 13.88 -14.08 -13.69
CA ALA A 5 14.15 -13.17 -12.57
C ALA A 5 13.22 -13.44 -11.39
N LEU A 6 13.62 -12.98 -10.21
CA LEU A 6 12.75 -12.77 -9.06
C LEU A 6 12.39 -11.29 -9.01
N LEU A 7 11.13 -10.94 -9.16
CA LEU A 7 10.66 -9.57 -9.09
C LEU A 7 9.86 -9.36 -7.82
N PHE A 8 10.23 -8.36 -7.02
CA PHE A 8 9.55 -8.01 -5.80
C PHE A 8 8.69 -6.76 -5.98
N THR A 9 7.42 -6.86 -5.57
CA THR A 9 6.52 -5.69 -5.57
C THR A 9 7.00 -4.65 -4.56
N HIS A 10 7.48 -5.09 -3.39
CA HIS A 10 8.07 -4.24 -2.35
C HIS A 10 8.83 -5.08 -1.32
N SER A 11 9.43 -4.44 -0.31
CA SER A 11 10.38 -5.08 0.61
C SER A 11 9.82 -5.38 2.01
N HIS A 12 8.50 -5.56 2.18
CA HIS A 12 7.97 -6.12 3.42
C HIS A 12 8.36 -7.59 3.55
N GLY A 13 8.51 -8.07 4.80
CA GLY A 13 9.08 -9.39 5.09
C GLY A 13 8.31 -10.56 4.47
N ASP A 14 6.99 -10.48 4.41
CA ASP A 14 6.11 -11.48 3.81
C ASP A 14 6.16 -11.52 2.27
N HIS A 15 6.76 -10.51 1.63
CA HIS A 15 6.96 -10.45 0.18
C HIS A 15 8.36 -10.86 -0.26
N ILE A 16 9.38 -10.51 0.53
CA ILE A 16 10.77 -10.85 0.18
C ILE A 16 11.22 -12.20 0.75
N GLY A 17 10.54 -12.71 1.79
CA GLY A 17 10.88 -13.95 2.45
C GLY A 17 12.34 -14.01 2.92
N ASP A 18 12.94 -15.19 2.87
CA ASP A 18 14.37 -15.39 3.11
C ASP A 18 15.15 -15.27 1.80
N MET A 19 15.78 -14.10 1.60
CA MET A 19 16.58 -13.82 0.39
C MET A 19 17.80 -14.71 0.25
N GLY A 20 18.35 -15.23 1.35
CA GLY A 20 19.45 -16.20 1.32
C GLY A 20 19.01 -17.50 0.66
N LEU A 21 17.92 -18.06 1.14
CA LEU A 21 17.32 -19.27 0.58
C LEU A 21 16.85 -19.07 -0.87
N LEU A 22 16.24 -17.93 -1.19
CA LEU A 22 15.79 -17.65 -2.56
C LEU A 22 16.96 -17.56 -3.54
N ARG A 23 18.07 -16.92 -3.18
CA ARG A 23 19.26 -16.84 -4.02
C ARG A 23 19.99 -18.18 -4.14
N GLU A 24 19.94 -19.02 -3.12
CA GLU A 24 20.48 -20.39 -3.17
C GLU A 24 19.63 -21.29 -4.08
N ALA A 25 18.30 -21.16 -4.00
CA ALA A 25 17.36 -21.98 -4.77
C ALA A 25 17.28 -21.57 -6.25
N PHE A 26 17.49 -20.28 -6.56
CA PHE A 26 17.27 -19.70 -7.89
C PHE A 26 18.46 -18.84 -8.33
N ASP A 27 19.21 -19.34 -9.31
CA ASP A 27 20.32 -18.59 -9.93
C ASP A 27 19.81 -17.65 -11.02
N VAL A 28 19.04 -16.64 -10.59
CA VAL A 28 18.45 -15.61 -11.47
C VAL A 28 18.55 -14.23 -10.83
N PRO A 29 18.60 -13.13 -11.65
CA PRO A 29 18.68 -11.79 -11.12
C PRO A 29 17.44 -11.39 -10.31
N VAL A 30 17.64 -10.53 -9.32
CA VAL A 30 16.61 -9.92 -8.50
C VAL A 30 16.26 -8.54 -9.05
N TRP A 31 14.97 -8.30 -9.29
CA TRP A 31 14.44 -7.05 -9.81
C TRP A 31 13.53 -6.37 -8.78
N GLY A 32 13.64 -5.07 -8.65
CA GLY A 32 12.79 -4.29 -7.76
C GLY A 32 12.98 -2.79 -7.97
N SER A 33 12.20 -1.98 -7.25
CA SER A 33 12.36 -0.53 -7.31
C SER A 33 13.67 -0.06 -6.65
N GLN A 34 14.03 1.20 -6.90
CA GLN A 34 15.16 1.84 -6.22
C GLN A 34 15.03 1.84 -4.69
N HIS A 35 13.81 1.91 -4.18
CA HIS A 35 13.58 1.86 -2.74
C HIS A 35 13.72 0.44 -2.19
N THR A 36 13.18 -0.57 -2.89
CA THR A 36 13.36 -1.99 -2.54
C THR A 36 14.84 -2.36 -2.49
N ASN A 37 15.67 -1.80 -3.39
CA ASN A 37 17.12 -2.01 -3.41
C ASN A 37 17.84 -1.56 -2.13
N LYS A 38 17.22 -0.72 -1.29
CA LYS A 38 17.80 -0.33 0.01
C LYS A 38 17.73 -1.48 1.04
N SER A 39 16.74 -2.35 0.90
CA SER A 39 16.51 -3.49 1.81
C SER A 39 16.97 -4.82 1.21
N VAL A 40 16.81 -4.97 -0.10
CA VAL A 40 17.17 -6.16 -0.87
C VAL A 40 18.03 -5.73 -2.04
N LYS A 41 19.28 -6.20 -2.10
CA LYS A 41 20.15 -5.90 -3.25
C LYS A 41 19.49 -6.39 -4.54
N CYS A 42 19.09 -5.45 -5.40
CA CYS A 42 18.53 -5.73 -6.72
C CYS A 42 19.64 -5.70 -7.78
N ASP A 43 19.59 -6.66 -8.68
CA ASP A 43 20.52 -6.72 -9.84
C ASP A 43 19.99 -5.83 -10.98
N ARG A 44 18.69 -5.51 -10.99
CA ARG A 44 18.06 -4.56 -11.90
C ARG A 44 17.07 -3.67 -11.14
N ILE A 45 17.17 -2.37 -11.37
CA ILE A 45 16.24 -1.37 -10.86
C ILE A 45 15.14 -1.14 -11.90
N LEU A 46 13.90 -1.26 -11.45
CA LEU A 46 12.70 -1.01 -12.26
C LEU A 46 12.31 0.46 -12.18
N ASN A 47 11.90 1.03 -13.31
CA ASN A 47 11.47 2.41 -13.42
C ASN A 47 9.99 2.50 -13.85
N ASP A 48 9.31 3.58 -13.47
CA ASP A 48 7.93 3.82 -13.84
C ASP A 48 7.78 3.93 -15.37
N GLY A 49 6.77 3.27 -15.93
CA GLY A 49 6.51 3.21 -17.37
C GLY A 49 7.41 2.26 -18.16
N GLU A 50 8.39 1.61 -17.52
CA GLU A 50 9.27 0.64 -18.17
C GLU A 50 8.49 -0.57 -18.68
N GLN A 51 8.84 -1.07 -19.87
CA GLN A 51 8.20 -2.25 -20.47
C GLN A 51 9.09 -3.49 -20.26
N LEU A 52 8.49 -4.54 -19.69
CA LEU A 52 9.13 -5.83 -19.46
C LEU A 52 8.46 -6.90 -20.34
N THR A 53 9.18 -7.47 -21.28
CA THR A 53 8.67 -8.63 -22.04
C THR A 53 9.04 -9.91 -21.32
N LEU A 54 8.03 -10.59 -20.75
CA LEU A 54 8.17 -11.85 -20.01
C LEU A 54 7.38 -12.94 -20.75
N GLY A 55 8.10 -13.84 -21.42
CA GLY A 55 7.48 -14.79 -22.34
C GLY A 55 6.87 -14.06 -23.54
N SER A 56 5.57 -14.28 -23.77
CA SER A 56 4.80 -13.61 -24.85
C SER A 56 4.06 -12.36 -24.39
N THR A 57 4.14 -12.00 -23.10
CA THR A 57 3.38 -10.89 -22.52
C THR A 57 4.30 -9.73 -22.21
N THR A 58 3.90 -8.52 -22.59
CA THR A 58 4.56 -7.28 -22.21
C THR A 58 3.83 -6.66 -21.01
N TRP A 59 4.60 -6.34 -19.98
CA TRP A 59 4.15 -5.74 -18.72
C TRP A 59 4.72 -4.34 -18.58
N GLU A 60 3.88 -3.38 -18.31
CA GLU A 60 4.30 -2.03 -17.92
C GLU A 60 4.53 -2.00 -16.41
N VAL A 61 5.70 -1.52 -16.02
CA VAL A 61 6.03 -1.25 -14.62
C VAL A 61 5.34 0.03 -14.17
N LEU A 62 4.61 -0.03 -13.06
CA LEU A 62 4.02 1.12 -12.41
C LEU A 62 4.62 1.24 -11.01
N ILE A 63 5.37 2.30 -10.74
CA ILE A 63 5.81 2.62 -9.39
C ILE A 63 4.64 3.24 -8.66
N THR A 64 4.18 2.58 -7.59
CA THR A 64 2.94 2.89 -6.87
C THR A 64 3.19 3.03 -5.36
N PRO A 65 3.90 4.09 -4.93
CA PRO A 65 4.15 4.33 -3.52
C PRO A 65 2.85 4.56 -2.75
N GLY A 66 2.94 4.52 -1.43
CA GLY A 66 1.82 4.77 -0.53
C GLY A 66 1.70 3.71 0.55
N HIS A 67 1.45 2.44 0.20
CA HIS A 67 1.58 1.32 1.15
C HIS A 67 3.05 1.12 1.56
N HIS A 68 3.94 1.17 0.60
CA HIS A 68 5.40 1.11 0.77
C HIS A 68 6.06 2.04 -0.25
N PRO A 69 7.12 2.81 0.11
CA PRO A 69 7.73 3.80 -0.79
C PRO A 69 8.28 3.21 -2.09
N GLY A 70 8.64 1.92 -2.08
CA GLY A 70 9.17 1.22 -3.23
C GLY A 70 8.19 0.26 -3.89
N HIS A 71 6.89 0.42 -3.66
CA HIS A 71 5.90 -0.51 -4.21
C HIS A 71 5.83 -0.43 -5.73
N VAL A 72 5.69 -1.60 -6.37
CA VAL A 72 5.61 -1.80 -7.82
C VAL A 72 4.37 -2.62 -8.16
N CYS A 73 3.61 -2.16 -9.13
CA CYS A 73 2.60 -2.96 -9.85
C CYS A 73 3.08 -3.28 -11.26
N LEU A 74 2.54 -4.32 -11.86
CA LEU A 74 2.77 -4.65 -13.27
C LEU A 74 1.44 -4.73 -14.01
N LEU A 75 1.29 -3.97 -15.08
CA LEU A 75 0.09 -3.92 -15.90
C LEU A 75 0.32 -4.54 -17.28
N SER A 76 -0.59 -5.41 -17.71
CA SER A 76 -0.63 -5.96 -19.05
C SER A 76 -2.06 -6.17 -19.53
N GLU A 77 -2.23 -6.72 -20.73
CA GLU A 77 -3.53 -7.20 -21.20
C GLU A 77 -4.11 -8.35 -20.34
N ALA A 78 -3.27 -9.10 -19.61
CA ALA A 78 -3.71 -10.15 -18.68
C ALA A 78 -4.33 -9.58 -17.38
N GLY A 79 -4.10 -8.31 -17.07
CA GLY A 79 -4.56 -7.62 -15.86
C GLY A 79 -3.44 -6.89 -15.14
N LEU A 80 -3.69 -6.56 -13.87
CA LEU A 80 -2.76 -5.83 -13.00
C LEU A 80 -2.28 -6.74 -11.85
N ILE A 81 -0.98 -7.02 -11.78
CA ILE A 81 -0.35 -7.52 -10.56
C ILE A 81 -0.30 -6.34 -9.59
N ALA A 82 -1.18 -6.38 -8.60
CA ALA A 82 -1.48 -5.22 -7.76
C ALA A 82 -0.64 -5.15 -6.47
N GLY A 83 0.10 -6.24 -6.14
CA GLY A 83 0.82 -6.29 -4.86
C GLY A 83 -0.10 -5.95 -3.69
N ASP A 84 0.33 -5.03 -2.84
CA ASP A 84 -0.41 -4.55 -1.67
C ASP A 84 -1.10 -3.19 -1.90
N MET A 85 -1.41 -2.87 -3.15
CA MET A 85 -2.34 -1.76 -3.40
C MET A 85 -3.78 -2.13 -3.05
N VAL A 86 -4.16 -3.40 -3.16
CA VAL A 86 -5.46 -3.93 -2.74
C VAL A 86 -5.32 -5.37 -2.28
N ALA A 87 -6.25 -5.85 -1.44
CA ALA A 87 -6.41 -7.25 -1.09
C ALA A 87 -7.74 -7.81 -1.60
N GLY A 88 -7.76 -9.08 -1.94
CA GLY A 88 -8.98 -9.78 -2.35
C GLY A 88 -9.94 -10.01 -1.17
N ILE A 89 -9.41 -10.08 0.06
CA ILE A 89 -10.16 -10.20 1.32
C ILE A 89 -9.54 -9.24 2.33
N GLY A 90 -10.37 -8.55 3.10
CA GLY A 90 -9.91 -7.59 4.11
C GLY A 90 -9.51 -6.23 3.51
N THR A 91 -8.50 -5.63 4.12
CA THR A 91 -7.94 -4.33 3.74
C THR A 91 -6.43 -4.37 3.86
N ILE A 92 -5.76 -3.45 3.17
CA ILE A 92 -4.31 -3.26 3.27
C ILE A 92 -4.01 -2.34 4.45
N LEU A 93 -2.97 -2.64 5.22
CA LEU A 93 -2.46 -1.75 6.26
C LEU A 93 -1.52 -0.72 5.62
N LEU A 94 -1.56 0.51 6.11
CA LEU A 94 -0.56 1.52 5.80
C LEU A 94 0.29 1.74 7.05
N PRO A 95 1.56 1.30 7.05
CA PRO A 95 2.42 1.50 8.20
C PRO A 95 2.64 3.00 8.46
N PRO A 96 2.51 3.50 9.71
CA PRO A 96 2.49 4.93 10.01
C PRO A 96 3.71 5.73 9.53
N TYR A 97 4.90 5.12 9.56
CA TYR A 97 6.16 5.82 9.27
C TYR A 97 6.78 5.46 7.91
N SER A 98 6.25 4.47 7.21
CA SER A 98 6.72 4.07 5.87
C SER A 98 5.63 4.13 4.81
N GLY A 99 4.37 4.16 5.21
CA GLY A 99 3.23 4.42 4.35
C GLY A 99 2.96 5.92 4.22
N ASP A 100 2.18 6.27 3.21
CA ASP A 100 1.67 7.63 2.97
C ASP A 100 0.23 7.52 2.47
N MET A 101 -0.71 8.01 3.27
CA MET A 101 -2.13 7.87 2.99
C MET A 101 -2.58 8.68 1.77
N ALA A 102 -2.07 9.91 1.64
CA ALA A 102 -2.43 10.79 0.52
C ALA A 102 -1.91 10.20 -0.79
N VAL A 103 -0.63 9.84 -0.81
CA VAL A 103 0.00 9.20 -1.97
C VAL A 103 -0.66 7.85 -2.30
N TYR A 104 -1.02 7.05 -1.30
CA TYR A 104 -1.71 5.78 -1.53
C TYR A 104 -3.06 5.97 -2.23
N ILE A 105 -3.87 6.94 -1.80
CA ILE A 105 -5.15 7.26 -2.44
C ILE A 105 -4.93 7.75 -3.87
N GLU A 106 -3.94 8.60 -4.10
CA GLU A 106 -3.57 9.07 -5.45
C GLU A 106 -3.21 7.89 -6.37
N GLN A 107 -2.38 6.95 -5.89
CA GLN A 107 -2.01 5.78 -6.69
C GLN A 107 -3.19 4.83 -6.93
N LEU A 108 -4.12 4.67 -6.00
CA LEU A 108 -5.37 3.93 -6.26
C LEU A 108 -6.21 4.57 -7.37
N GLU A 109 -6.33 5.91 -7.38
CA GLU A 109 -7.03 6.64 -8.47
C GLU A 109 -6.28 6.48 -9.80
N ARG A 110 -4.95 6.58 -9.81
CA ARG A 110 -4.11 6.33 -10.99
C ARG A 110 -4.32 4.91 -11.54
N LEU A 111 -4.28 3.89 -10.69
CA LEU A 111 -4.49 2.50 -11.10
C LEU A 111 -5.92 2.26 -11.61
N LYS A 112 -6.93 2.88 -10.98
CA LYS A 112 -8.32 2.84 -11.44
C LYS A 112 -8.48 3.42 -12.85
N GLN A 113 -7.80 4.54 -13.17
CA GLN A 113 -7.81 5.16 -14.49
C GLN A 113 -7.21 4.28 -15.59
N ARG A 114 -6.31 3.34 -15.23
CA ARG A 114 -5.74 2.38 -16.17
C ARG A 114 -6.73 1.28 -16.58
N GLN A 115 -7.89 1.19 -15.92
CA GLN A 115 -8.99 0.28 -16.24
C GLN A 115 -8.57 -1.19 -16.41
N PRO A 116 -7.76 -1.77 -15.51
CA PRO A 116 -7.42 -3.19 -15.57
C PRO A 116 -8.70 -4.02 -15.49
N HIS A 117 -8.79 -5.10 -16.25
CA HIS A 117 -9.97 -5.97 -16.22
C HIS A 117 -9.91 -7.03 -15.10
N LEU A 118 -8.70 -7.35 -14.61
CA LEU A 118 -8.44 -8.23 -13.45
C LEU A 118 -7.39 -7.61 -12.54
N LEU A 119 -7.46 -7.91 -11.23
CA LEU A 119 -6.36 -7.63 -10.30
C LEU A 119 -5.87 -8.95 -9.70
N PHE A 120 -4.56 -9.05 -9.63
CA PHE A 120 -3.81 -10.11 -8.96
C PHE A 120 -3.16 -9.53 -7.71
N PRO A 121 -3.88 -9.51 -6.55
CA PRO A 121 -3.33 -9.00 -5.30
C PRO A 121 -2.38 -10.03 -4.69
N SER A 122 -1.47 -9.59 -3.79
CA SER A 122 -0.62 -10.51 -3.03
C SER A 122 -1.42 -11.28 -1.98
N HIS A 123 -2.49 -10.68 -1.46
CA HIS A 123 -3.34 -11.26 -0.42
C HIS A 123 -4.77 -11.50 -0.89
N GLY A 124 -5.25 -12.75 -0.76
CA GLY A 124 -6.59 -13.16 -1.14
C GLY A 124 -6.75 -13.54 -2.62
N PRO A 125 -7.97 -13.78 -3.08
CA PRO A 125 -8.24 -14.25 -4.43
C PRO A 125 -8.11 -13.16 -5.49
N VAL A 126 -8.02 -13.57 -6.77
CA VAL A 126 -8.11 -12.71 -7.95
C VAL A 126 -9.42 -11.90 -7.91
N ILE A 127 -9.34 -10.64 -8.30
CA ILE A 127 -10.45 -9.69 -8.29
C ILE A 127 -10.93 -9.44 -9.72
N ALA A 128 -12.18 -9.83 -9.99
CA ALA A 128 -12.80 -9.68 -11.31
C ALA A 128 -13.58 -8.35 -11.48
N GLN A 129 -13.66 -7.52 -10.45
CA GLN A 129 -14.35 -6.23 -10.47
C GLN A 129 -13.43 -5.10 -9.97
N PRO A 130 -12.35 -4.77 -10.70
CA PRO A 130 -11.32 -3.82 -10.25
C PRO A 130 -11.88 -2.46 -9.86
N THR A 131 -12.68 -1.83 -10.71
CA THR A 131 -13.27 -0.51 -10.48
C THR A 131 -14.07 -0.46 -9.18
N LYS A 132 -14.84 -1.52 -8.87
CA LYS A 132 -15.61 -1.61 -7.64
C LYS A 132 -14.70 -1.67 -6.41
N VAL A 133 -13.60 -2.42 -6.50
CA VAL A 133 -12.63 -2.55 -5.40
C VAL A 133 -11.87 -1.25 -5.20
N PHE A 134 -11.36 -0.61 -6.25
CA PHE A 134 -10.72 0.69 -6.14
C PHE A 134 -11.64 1.74 -5.51
N ASN A 135 -12.88 1.85 -5.99
CA ASN A 135 -13.85 2.79 -5.42
C ASN A 135 -14.11 2.50 -3.93
N ARG A 136 -14.25 1.22 -3.54
CA ARG A 136 -14.41 0.82 -2.14
C ARG A 136 -13.20 1.25 -1.28
N TYR A 137 -11.98 0.98 -1.74
CA TYR A 137 -10.77 1.35 -1.02
C TYR A 137 -10.64 2.87 -0.85
N ILE A 138 -10.81 3.62 -1.94
CA ILE A 138 -10.72 5.08 -1.94
C ILE A 138 -11.77 5.70 -1.00
N SER A 139 -13.04 5.30 -1.13
CA SER A 139 -14.13 5.83 -0.30
C SER A 139 -13.95 5.45 1.17
N HIS A 140 -13.54 4.21 1.47
CA HIS A 140 -13.26 3.76 2.82
C HIS A 140 -12.13 4.58 3.47
N ARG A 141 -11.01 4.79 2.74
CA ARG A 141 -9.89 5.60 3.25
C ARG A 141 -10.28 7.05 3.51
N LYS A 142 -10.97 7.69 2.57
CA LYS A 142 -11.46 9.07 2.72
C LYS A 142 -12.43 9.19 3.90
N ALA A 143 -13.37 8.26 4.04
CA ALA A 143 -14.31 8.27 5.16
C ALA A 143 -13.61 8.08 6.50
N ARG A 144 -12.64 7.15 6.60
CA ARG A 144 -11.86 6.94 7.81
C ARG A 144 -10.99 8.16 8.15
N HIS A 145 -10.37 8.77 7.15
CA HIS A 145 -9.57 9.98 7.30
C HIS A 145 -10.40 11.11 7.93
N GLN A 146 -11.60 11.35 7.43
CA GLN A 146 -12.52 12.33 7.99
C GLN A 146 -12.92 12.01 9.44
N ARG A 147 -13.22 10.75 9.76
CA ARG A 147 -13.58 10.32 11.13
C ARG A 147 -12.44 10.50 12.11
N VAL A 148 -11.19 10.27 11.69
CA VAL A 148 -10.02 10.52 12.54
C VAL A 148 -9.93 12.00 12.86
N LEU A 149 -10.10 12.89 11.89
CA LEU A 149 -10.10 14.35 12.13
C LEU A 149 -11.21 14.77 13.10
N GLU A 150 -12.44 14.24 12.92
CA GLU A 150 -13.58 14.52 13.82
C GLU A 150 -13.37 13.98 15.24
N ALA A 151 -12.57 12.91 15.38
CA ALA A 151 -12.26 12.34 16.69
C ALA A 151 -11.21 13.16 17.45
N VAL A 152 -10.31 13.87 16.78
CA VAL A 152 -9.32 14.78 17.42
C VAL A 152 -9.98 15.93 18.17
N ASP A 153 -11.18 16.37 17.74
CA ASP A 153 -11.97 17.39 18.47
C ASP A 153 -12.48 16.87 19.84
N LYS A 154 -12.46 15.55 20.07
CA LYS A 154 -13.07 14.89 21.24
C LYS A 154 -12.08 14.11 22.11
N ALA A 155 -10.89 13.87 21.61
CA ALA A 155 -9.86 13.07 22.28
C ALA A 155 -8.48 13.46 21.80
N GLU A 156 -7.47 13.28 22.66
CA GLU A 156 -6.08 13.64 22.35
C GLU A 156 -5.17 12.42 22.16
N SER A 157 -5.42 11.34 22.88
CA SER A 157 -4.59 10.13 22.77
C SER A 157 -4.95 9.31 21.53
N ILE A 158 -3.95 8.65 20.93
CA ILE A 158 -4.16 7.80 19.75
C ILE A 158 -5.20 6.72 20.02
N ALA A 159 -5.17 6.10 21.20
CA ALA A 159 -6.09 5.03 21.59
C ALA A 159 -7.56 5.51 21.63
N GLU A 160 -7.81 6.69 22.23
CA GLU A 160 -9.15 7.29 22.30
C GLU A 160 -9.64 7.75 20.91
N ILE A 161 -8.77 8.41 20.14
CA ILE A 161 -9.07 8.82 18.77
C ILE A 161 -9.41 7.57 17.91
N ALA A 162 -8.63 6.51 18.04
CA ALA A 162 -8.88 5.25 17.33
C ALA A 162 -10.22 4.63 17.75
N ALA A 163 -10.51 4.58 19.06
CA ALA A 163 -11.79 4.05 19.55
C ALA A 163 -13.00 4.81 18.98
N LEU A 164 -12.92 6.14 18.88
CA LEU A 164 -13.97 6.97 18.28
C LEU A 164 -14.05 6.77 16.75
N ALA A 165 -12.90 6.82 16.08
CA ALA A 165 -12.85 6.72 14.62
C ALA A 165 -13.27 5.35 14.09
N TYR A 166 -13.09 4.27 14.89
CA TYR A 166 -13.43 2.87 14.55
C TYR A 166 -14.68 2.36 15.25
N ALA A 167 -15.50 3.22 15.85
CA ALA A 167 -16.75 2.83 16.52
C ALA A 167 -17.74 2.07 15.61
N ASP A 168 -17.63 2.22 14.30
CA ASP A 168 -18.42 1.49 13.29
C ASP A 168 -17.82 0.10 12.92
N THR A 169 -16.66 -0.24 13.49
CA THR A 169 -15.94 -1.49 13.20
C THR A 169 -15.51 -2.13 14.52
N PRO A 170 -16.45 -2.60 15.35
CA PRO A 170 -16.17 -3.05 16.72
C PRO A 170 -15.23 -4.26 16.78
N ASP A 171 -15.13 -5.04 15.70
CA ASP A 171 -14.23 -6.19 15.60
C ASP A 171 -12.82 -5.84 15.11
N ALA A 172 -12.53 -4.56 14.89
CA ALA A 172 -11.18 -4.12 14.53
C ALA A 172 -10.19 -4.41 15.66
N HIS A 173 -9.04 -5.02 15.32
CA HIS A 173 -7.98 -5.23 16.32
C HIS A 173 -7.46 -3.86 16.82
N PRO A 174 -7.46 -3.60 18.14
CA PRO A 174 -7.16 -2.27 18.68
C PRO A 174 -5.81 -1.72 18.21
N GLY A 175 -4.73 -2.50 18.29
CA GLY A 175 -3.40 -2.06 17.86
C GLY A 175 -3.34 -1.71 16.36
N LEU A 176 -4.04 -2.45 15.49
CA LEU A 176 -4.11 -2.11 14.07
C LEU A 176 -4.95 -0.84 13.82
N ALA A 177 -6.01 -0.63 14.60
CA ALA A 177 -6.80 0.60 14.55
C ALA A 177 -5.97 1.81 14.98
N GLU A 178 -5.16 1.70 16.04
CA GLU A 178 -4.24 2.74 16.50
C GLU A 178 -3.17 3.05 15.44
N ASP A 179 -2.53 2.04 14.83
CA ASP A 179 -1.54 2.23 13.76
C ASP A 179 -2.16 2.94 12.55
N GLN A 180 -3.36 2.52 12.13
CA GLN A 180 -4.05 3.17 11.01
C GLN A 180 -4.49 4.60 11.38
N THR A 181 -4.94 4.83 12.62
CA THR A 181 -5.25 6.17 13.12
C THR A 181 -4.02 7.06 13.07
N LEU A 182 -2.86 6.56 13.52
CA LEU A 182 -1.61 7.30 13.44
C LEU A 182 -1.24 7.63 11.98
N SER A 183 -1.42 6.70 11.04
CA SER A 183 -1.18 6.99 9.61
C SER A 183 -2.06 8.14 9.10
N HIS A 184 -3.32 8.19 9.51
CA HIS A 184 -4.22 9.30 9.16
C HIS A 184 -3.83 10.61 9.85
N LEU A 185 -3.42 10.57 11.13
CA LEU A 185 -2.99 11.75 11.89
C LEU A 185 -1.73 12.38 11.30
N LEU A 186 -0.76 11.56 10.89
CA LEU A 186 0.47 12.05 10.23
C LEU A 186 0.15 12.76 8.91
N THR A 187 -0.82 12.26 8.15
CA THR A 187 -1.28 12.95 6.92
C THR A 187 -1.99 14.26 7.27
N HIS A 188 -2.88 14.28 8.27
CA HIS A 188 -3.53 15.50 8.74
C HIS A 188 -2.53 16.54 9.28
N GLU A 189 -1.43 16.10 9.92
CA GLU A 189 -0.36 16.97 10.38
C GLU A 189 0.40 17.61 9.20
N GLN A 190 0.70 16.82 8.16
CA GLN A 190 1.31 17.33 6.93
C GLN A 190 0.43 18.37 6.23
N ASP A 191 -0.90 18.15 6.24
CA ASP A 191 -1.89 19.08 5.69
C ASP A 191 -2.16 20.31 6.57
N GLY A 192 -1.56 20.33 7.79
CA GLY A 192 -1.74 21.43 8.76
C GLY A 192 -3.09 21.41 9.47
N ALA A 193 -3.86 20.34 9.40
CA ALA A 193 -5.17 20.24 10.03
C ALA A 193 -5.09 19.85 11.53
N VAL A 194 -4.04 19.12 11.90
CA VAL A 194 -3.78 18.76 13.30
C VAL A 194 -2.32 19.03 13.65
N GLN A 195 -2.05 19.10 14.95
CA GLN A 195 -0.71 19.21 15.49
C GLN A 195 -0.49 18.25 16.65
N LYS A 196 0.72 17.72 16.75
CA LYS A 196 1.14 16.89 17.88
C LYS A 196 1.69 17.75 19.00
N SER A 197 1.18 17.56 20.22
CA SER A 197 1.67 18.18 21.46
C SER A 197 2.27 17.14 22.40
N LYS A 198 2.76 17.60 23.59
CA LYS A 198 3.18 16.67 24.66
C LYS A 198 2.01 15.89 25.28
N HIS A 199 0.79 16.31 25.10
CA HIS A 199 -0.41 15.69 25.68
C HIS A 199 -1.12 14.79 24.67
N GLY A 200 -0.86 14.93 23.37
CA GLY A 200 -1.47 14.15 22.29
C GLY A 200 -1.66 14.96 21.02
N TRP A 201 -2.74 14.72 20.33
CA TRP A 201 -3.10 15.34 19.06
C TRP A 201 -4.22 16.35 19.26
N THR A 202 -4.13 17.52 18.63
CA THR A 202 -5.14 18.57 18.67
C THR A 202 -5.35 19.15 17.28
N LEU A 203 -6.52 19.74 17.04
CA LEU A 203 -6.74 20.51 15.83
C LEU A 203 -5.75 21.70 15.79
N SER A 204 -5.27 22.04 14.59
CA SER A 204 -4.48 23.26 14.40
C SER A 204 -5.38 24.50 14.53
N GLU A 205 -4.79 25.63 14.99
CA GLU A 205 -5.49 26.92 15.11
C GLU A 205 -5.74 27.57 13.75
#